data_8e2f3ff8ad3ee44a053cdc41b3943dfb
#
_entry.id   8e2f3ff8ad3ee44a053cdc41b3943dfb
#
_cell.length_a   1.000
_cell.length_b   1.000
_cell.length_c   1.000
_cell.angle_alpha   90.00
_cell.angle_beta   90.00
_cell.angle_gamma   90.00
#
_symmetry.space_group_name_H-M   'P 1'
#
loop_
_entity.id
_entity.type
_entity.pdbx_description
1 polymer ?
#
loop_
_entity_poly.entity_id
_entity_poly.type
_entity_poly.pdbx_seq_one_letter_code
_entity_poly.pdbx_strand_id
1 'polypeptide(L)'
;VLPLVELVAKFLFPFAWLMDQFAYISLKAVGINIREKDDNVTEEDIMYMVNEGHEQGVLEASEAEMITNIFEFDDKVAADIMTHRTAVLALDGEITLKEALDFVVKEANYSRFPVYEEDIDNIIGILHMRDMLHYTDSKEHLNTPIKKIKGLLRSPHFIPETKNINSLFKEMQSQKIHMEIVIDEYG
;
A
#
# COMPACT_ATOMS: atom_id res chain seq x y z
N VAL A 1 -58.21 -0.94 12.22
CA VAL A 1 -56.97 -1.61 12.68
C VAL A 1 -56.07 -0.64 13.44
N LEU A 2 -55.93 0.63 12.98
CA LEU A 2 -55.07 1.66 13.65
C LEU A 2 -55.45 1.93 15.15
N PRO A 3 -56.73 2.16 15.53
CA PRO A 3 -57.04 2.55 16.91
C PRO A 3 -56.78 1.44 17.92
N LEU A 4 -56.86 0.18 17.50
CA LEU A 4 -56.61 -0.98 18.39
C LEU A 4 -55.10 -1.14 18.63
N VAL A 5 -54.25 -0.87 17.68
CA VAL A 5 -52.80 -0.88 17.81
C VAL A 5 -52.33 0.25 18.75
N GLU A 6 -52.88 1.46 18.61
CA GLU A 6 -52.61 2.58 19.51
C GLU A 6 -53.02 2.29 20.95
N LEU A 7 -54.16 1.63 21.17
CA LEU A 7 -54.63 1.28 22.50
C LEU A 7 -53.73 0.23 23.17
N VAL A 8 -53.29 -0.79 22.39
CA VAL A 8 -52.35 -1.80 22.88
C VAL A 8 -50.98 -1.19 23.14
N ALA A 9 -50.48 -0.33 22.27
CA ALA A 9 -49.20 0.38 22.45
C ALA A 9 -49.23 1.24 23.72
N LYS A 10 -50.34 1.95 23.98
CA LYS A 10 -50.48 2.80 25.15
C LYS A 10 -50.56 2.01 26.47
N PHE A 11 -51.11 0.80 26.39
CA PHE A 11 -51.17 -0.10 27.57
C PHE A 11 -49.82 -0.77 27.83
N LEU A 12 -49.04 -1.11 26.79
CA LEU A 12 -47.72 -1.74 26.90
C LEU A 12 -46.61 -0.73 27.21
N PHE A 13 -46.80 0.56 26.91
CA PHE A 13 -45.78 1.60 27.09
C PHE A 13 -45.23 1.68 28.55
N PRO A 14 -46.05 1.69 29.60
CA PRO A 14 -45.55 1.74 30.99
C PRO A 14 -44.75 0.48 31.36
N PHE A 15 -45.14 -0.67 30.79
CA PHE A 15 -44.42 -1.92 31.03
C PHE A 15 -43.04 -1.93 30.30
N ALA A 16 -43.00 -1.48 29.05
CA ALA A 16 -41.76 -1.32 28.32
C ALA A 16 -40.81 -0.34 29.03
N TRP A 17 -41.34 0.80 29.49
CA TRP A 17 -40.54 1.79 30.25
C TRP A 17 -39.99 1.19 31.56
N LEU A 18 -40.76 0.36 32.27
CA LEU A 18 -40.32 -0.30 33.48
C LEU A 18 -39.18 -1.29 33.22
N MET A 19 -39.29 -2.05 32.12
CA MET A 19 -38.26 -2.99 31.69
C MET A 19 -36.97 -2.25 31.29
N ASP A 20 -37.06 -1.13 30.59
CA ASP A 20 -35.91 -0.29 30.23
C ASP A 20 -35.21 0.27 31.48
N GLN A 21 -35.99 0.72 32.49
CA GLN A 21 -35.42 1.19 33.76
C GLN A 21 -34.72 0.06 34.53
N PHE A 22 -35.31 -1.12 34.53
CA PHE A 22 -34.71 -2.27 35.19
C PHE A 22 -33.44 -2.75 34.53
N ALA A 23 -33.42 -2.77 33.16
CA ALA A 23 -32.24 -3.07 32.38
C ALA A 23 -31.12 -2.03 32.61
N TYR A 24 -31.47 -0.74 32.63
CA TYR A 24 -30.54 0.35 32.91
C TYR A 24 -29.90 0.24 34.32
N ILE A 25 -30.71 -0.05 35.34
CA ILE A 25 -30.20 -0.19 36.71
C ILE A 25 -29.30 -1.43 36.85
N SER A 26 -29.70 -2.55 36.23
CA SER A 26 -28.92 -3.79 36.26
C SER A 26 -27.56 -3.62 35.58
N LEU A 27 -27.54 -3.01 34.41
CA LEU A 27 -26.31 -2.77 33.66
C LEU A 27 -25.39 -1.77 34.35
N LYS A 28 -25.94 -0.73 34.98
CA LYS A 28 -25.20 0.21 35.82
C LYS A 28 -24.61 -0.46 37.07
N ALA A 29 -25.30 -1.43 37.66
CA ALA A 29 -24.82 -2.18 38.83
C ALA A 29 -23.62 -3.09 38.45
N VAL A 30 -23.55 -3.55 37.22
CA VAL A 30 -22.43 -4.33 36.66
C VAL A 30 -21.30 -3.43 36.12
N GLY A 31 -21.45 -2.08 36.20
CA GLY A 31 -20.42 -1.13 35.77
C GLY A 31 -20.40 -0.86 34.26
N ILE A 32 -21.40 -1.30 33.51
CA ILE A 32 -21.52 -1.05 32.07
C ILE A 32 -22.22 0.29 31.85
N ASN A 33 -21.50 1.25 31.27
CA ASN A 33 -22.01 2.59 31.00
C ASN A 33 -22.67 2.62 29.61
N ILE A 34 -24.01 2.43 29.57
CA ILE A 34 -24.77 2.38 28.31
C ILE A 34 -24.82 3.74 27.57
N ARG A 35 -24.48 4.85 28.25
CA ARG A 35 -24.46 6.20 27.66
C ARG A 35 -23.22 6.53 26.88
N GLU A 36 -22.16 5.77 27.04
CA GLU A 36 -21.01 5.76 26.11
C GLU A 36 -21.25 4.67 25.06
N LYS A 37 -22.31 4.81 24.26
CA LYS A 37 -22.26 4.32 22.91
C LYS A 37 -21.25 5.23 22.24
N ASP A 38 -20.02 4.75 22.12
CA ASP A 38 -19.11 5.29 21.11
C ASP A 38 -19.80 5.07 19.77
N ASP A 39 -20.55 6.11 19.30
CA ASP A 39 -21.18 6.12 17.98
C ASP A 39 -20.09 6.25 16.88
N ASN A 40 -18.85 5.96 17.22
CA ASN A 40 -17.74 5.93 16.29
C ASN A 40 -17.87 4.65 15.46
N VAL A 41 -18.21 4.84 14.20
CA VAL A 41 -18.21 3.76 13.22
C VAL A 41 -16.77 3.26 13.10
N THR A 42 -16.55 1.97 13.34
CA THR A 42 -15.25 1.32 13.20
C THR A 42 -15.06 0.82 11.77
N GLU A 43 -13.81 0.50 11.43
CA GLU A 43 -13.49 -0.14 10.16
C GLU A 43 -14.22 -1.48 10.00
N GLU A 44 -14.30 -2.26 11.09
CA GLU A 44 -15.04 -3.53 11.12
C GLU A 44 -16.53 -3.34 10.81
N ASP A 45 -17.15 -2.25 11.33
CA ASP A 45 -18.54 -1.93 11.00
C ASP A 45 -18.73 -1.61 9.52
N ILE A 46 -17.77 -0.89 8.93
CA ILE A 46 -17.78 -0.58 7.48
C ILE A 46 -17.62 -1.87 6.68
N MET A 47 -16.66 -2.73 7.04
CA MET A 47 -16.42 -4.00 6.37
C MET A 47 -17.63 -4.94 6.48
N TYR A 48 -18.31 -4.95 7.63
CA TYR A 48 -19.55 -5.70 7.79
C TYR A 48 -20.64 -5.19 6.81
N MET A 49 -20.82 -3.86 6.70
CA MET A 49 -21.76 -3.27 5.77
C MET A 49 -21.42 -3.56 4.29
N VAL A 50 -20.12 -3.59 3.94
CA VAL A 50 -19.65 -3.94 2.59
C VAL A 50 -20.02 -5.40 2.24
N ASN A 51 -19.74 -6.32 3.17
CA ASN A 51 -20.08 -7.74 2.98
C ASN A 51 -21.59 -7.96 2.87
N GLU A 52 -22.38 -7.33 3.73
CA GLU A 52 -23.84 -7.37 3.67
C GLU A 52 -24.39 -6.80 2.34
N GLY A 53 -23.80 -5.68 1.87
CA GLY A 53 -24.14 -5.08 0.57
C GLY A 53 -23.81 -6.00 -0.61
N HIS A 54 -22.74 -6.77 -0.53
CA HIS A 54 -22.39 -7.77 -1.53
C HIS A 54 -23.37 -8.96 -1.50
N GLU A 55 -23.67 -9.50 -0.32
CA GLU A 55 -24.64 -10.63 -0.19
C GLU A 55 -26.03 -10.26 -0.68
N GLN A 56 -26.45 -9.02 -0.50
CA GLN A 56 -27.74 -8.50 -1.00
C GLN A 56 -27.72 -8.13 -2.49
N GLY A 57 -26.57 -8.22 -3.18
CA GLY A 57 -26.40 -7.88 -4.57
C GLY A 57 -26.43 -6.37 -4.88
N VAL A 58 -26.21 -5.52 -3.86
CA VAL A 58 -26.07 -4.06 -4.00
C VAL A 58 -24.67 -3.71 -4.49
N LEU A 59 -23.67 -4.48 -4.07
CA LEU A 59 -22.27 -4.35 -4.49
C LEU A 59 -21.85 -5.56 -5.31
N GLU A 60 -21.11 -5.33 -6.39
CA GLU A 60 -20.42 -6.39 -7.12
C GLU A 60 -19.24 -6.93 -6.30
N ALA A 61 -18.85 -8.19 -6.55
CA ALA A 61 -17.70 -8.81 -5.85
C ALA A 61 -16.42 -8.00 -6.00
N SER A 62 -16.17 -7.45 -7.19
CA SER A 62 -15.01 -6.59 -7.49
C SER A 62 -15.02 -5.28 -6.71
N GLU A 63 -16.20 -4.71 -6.44
CA GLU A 63 -16.33 -3.48 -5.66
C GLU A 63 -16.06 -3.74 -4.18
N ALA A 64 -16.62 -4.82 -3.63
CA ALA A 64 -16.34 -5.23 -2.25
C ALA A 64 -14.85 -5.52 -2.04
N GLU A 65 -14.20 -6.23 -2.98
CA GLU A 65 -12.76 -6.50 -2.95
C GLU A 65 -11.94 -5.21 -2.99
N MET A 66 -12.31 -4.23 -3.84
CA MET A 66 -11.62 -2.94 -3.88
C MET A 66 -11.68 -2.19 -2.56
N ILE A 67 -12.84 -2.20 -1.89
CA ILE A 67 -13.00 -1.54 -0.58
C ILE A 67 -12.11 -2.22 0.47
N THR A 68 -12.09 -3.55 0.51
CA THR A 68 -11.21 -4.33 1.39
C THR A 68 -9.74 -3.98 1.14
N ASN A 69 -9.33 -3.97 -0.12
CA ASN A 69 -7.95 -3.65 -0.49
C ASN A 69 -7.54 -2.22 -0.10
N ILE A 70 -8.50 -1.26 -0.02
CA ILE A 70 -8.20 0.10 0.44
C ILE A 70 -7.83 0.10 1.93
N PHE A 71 -8.54 -0.63 2.78
CA PHE A 71 -8.21 -0.76 4.20
C PHE A 71 -6.86 -1.46 4.39
N GLU A 72 -6.66 -2.61 3.71
CA GLU A 72 -5.38 -3.30 3.76
C GLU A 72 -4.21 -2.45 3.26
N PHE A 73 -4.45 -1.56 2.31
CA PHE A 73 -3.40 -0.68 1.78
C PHE A 73 -2.90 0.31 2.83
N ASP A 74 -3.76 0.78 3.72
CA ASP A 74 -3.38 1.76 4.75
C ASP A 74 -2.54 1.13 5.87
N ASP A 75 -2.68 -0.17 6.10
CA ASP A 75 -1.97 -0.91 7.14
C ASP A 75 -0.60 -1.45 6.71
N LYS A 76 -0.34 -1.53 5.40
CA LYS A 76 0.90 -2.12 4.86
C LYS A 76 2.08 -1.14 4.89
N VAL A 77 3.28 -1.73 5.02
CA VAL A 77 4.55 -1.01 4.94
C VAL A 77 5.35 -1.44 3.69
N ALA A 78 6.42 -0.72 3.39
CA ALA A 78 7.26 -0.97 2.22
C ALA A 78 7.78 -2.43 2.17
N ALA A 79 8.13 -3.00 3.32
CA ALA A 79 8.57 -4.39 3.43
C ALA A 79 7.55 -5.40 2.91
N ASP A 80 6.24 -5.11 3.04
CA ASP A 80 5.16 -6.03 2.65
C ASP A 80 4.99 -6.15 1.13
N ILE A 81 5.44 -5.12 0.38
CA ILE A 81 5.23 -5.03 -1.07
C ILE A 81 6.53 -4.98 -1.88
N MET A 82 7.69 -4.86 -1.23
CA MET A 82 8.97 -4.75 -1.91
C MET A 82 9.35 -6.04 -2.65
N THR A 83 10.17 -5.89 -3.69
CA THR A 83 10.89 -7.01 -4.27
C THR A 83 12.08 -7.32 -3.37
N HIS A 84 12.13 -8.53 -2.80
CA HIS A 84 13.23 -8.94 -1.92
C HIS A 84 14.57 -8.98 -2.67
N ARG A 85 15.66 -8.67 -1.96
CA ARG A 85 17.04 -8.61 -2.45
C ARG A 85 17.40 -9.74 -3.42
N THR A 86 17.04 -10.98 -3.09
CA THR A 86 17.35 -12.17 -3.88
C THR A 86 16.63 -12.23 -5.23
N ALA A 87 15.58 -11.46 -5.41
CA ALA A 87 14.76 -11.39 -6.63
C ALA A 87 14.97 -10.07 -7.42
N VAL A 88 15.77 -9.13 -6.89
CA VAL A 88 16.08 -7.88 -7.58
C VAL A 88 17.02 -8.15 -8.75
N LEU A 89 16.63 -7.70 -9.94
CA LEU A 89 17.51 -7.66 -11.11
C LEU A 89 18.30 -6.35 -11.09
N ALA A 90 19.54 -6.42 -10.62
CA ALA A 90 20.47 -5.30 -10.58
C ALA A 90 21.66 -5.52 -11.51
N LEU A 91 22.34 -4.43 -11.90
CA LEU A 91 23.51 -4.45 -12.76
C LEU A 91 24.75 -4.04 -11.95
N ASP A 92 25.86 -4.71 -12.20
CA ASP A 92 27.16 -4.27 -11.72
C ASP A 92 27.60 -2.99 -12.46
N GLY A 93 27.99 -1.97 -11.70
CA GLY A 93 28.47 -0.71 -12.26
C GLY A 93 29.75 -0.82 -13.09
N GLU A 94 30.50 -1.92 -12.94
CA GLU A 94 31.74 -2.17 -13.71
C GLU A 94 31.50 -2.76 -15.09
N ILE A 95 30.30 -3.28 -15.41
CA ILE A 95 30.01 -3.77 -16.76
C ILE A 95 29.98 -2.60 -17.75
N THR A 96 30.34 -2.89 -18.99
CA THR A 96 30.30 -1.89 -20.07
C THR A 96 28.86 -1.56 -20.48
N LEU A 97 28.66 -0.39 -21.07
CA LEU A 97 27.35 -0.02 -21.61
C LEU A 97 26.83 -1.05 -22.63
N LYS A 98 27.72 -1.66 -23.44
CA LYS A 98 27.36 -2.70 -24.39
C LYS A 98 26.80 -3.93 -23.67
N GLU A 99 27.47 -4.43 -22.63
CA GLU A 99 27.03 -5.56 -21.83
C GLU A 99 25.69 -5.27 -21.12
N ALA A 100 25.55 -4.05 -20.59
CA ALA A 100 24.30 -3.59 -19.99
C ALA A 100 23.15 -3.55 -21.00
N LEU A 101 23.39 -3.09 -22.26
CA LEU A 101 22.41 -3.13 -23.33
C LEU A 101 22.00 -4.56 -23.67
N ASP A 102 22.97 -5.46 -23.82
CA ASP A 102 22.69 -6.87 -24.11
C ASP A 102 21.86 -7.54 -22.99
N PHE A 103 22.15 -7.19 -21.74
CA PHE A 103 21.38 -7.66 -20.60
C PHE A 103 19.93 -7.12 -20.61
N VAL A 104 19.76 -5.80 -20.77
CA VAL A 104 18.45 -5.14 -20.75
C VAL A 104 17.57 -5.63 -21.89
N VAL A 105 18.16 -5.92 -23.07
CA VAL A 105 17.40 -6.49 -24.21
C VAL A 105 16.90 -7.90 -23.90
N LYS A 106 17.66 -8.72 -23.16
CA LYS A 106 17.23 -10.05 -22.73
C LYS A 106 16.12 -9.97 -21.69
N GLU A 107 16.24 -9.03 -20.74
CA GLU A 107 15.29 -8.80 -19.65
C GLU A 107 14.24 -7.73 -20.01
N ALA A 108 13.69 -7.80 -21.22
CA ALA A 108 12.83 -6.79 -21.85
C ALA A 108 11.56 -6.40 -21.05
N ASN A 109 11.27 -7.08 -19.94
CA ASN A 109 10.12 -6.78 -19.09
C ASN A 109 10.33 -5.59 -18.15
N TYR A 110 11.58 -5.10 -18.02
CA TYR A 110 11.93 -4.04 -17.07
C TYR A 110 12.50 -2.83 -17.79
N SER A 111 12.14 -1.64 -17.32
CA SER A 111 12.62 -0.36 -17.87
C SER A 111 13.64 0.33 -16.99
N ARG A 112 13.83 -0.12 -15.77
CA ARG A 112 14.69 0.46 -14.74
C ARG A 112 15.42 -0.64 -14.01
N PHE A 113 16.72 -0.43 -13.79
CA PHE A 113 17.59 -1.40 -13.14
C PHE A 113 18.41 -0.67 -12.08
N PRO A 114 18.38 -1.12 -10.81
CA PRO A 114 19.36 -0.69 -9.83
C PRO A 114 20.76 -1.03 -10.31
N VAL A 115 21.71 -0.14 -10.05
CA VAL A 115 23.13 -0.36 -10.33
C VAL A 115 23.88 -0.33 -9.02
N TYR A 116 24.66 -1.37 -8.76
CA TYR A 116 25.46 -1.51 -7.55
C TYR A 116 26.95 -1.41 -7.83
N GLU A 117 27.74 -1.15 -6.81
CA GLU A 117 29.19 -1.18 -6.82
C GLU A 117 29.69 -2.15 -5.75
N GLU A 118 30.48 -3.13 -6.14
CA GLU A 118 31.06 -4.19 -5.29
C GLU A 118 30.01 -5.19 -4.78
N ASP A 119 28.97 -4.72 -4.08
CA ASP A 119 27.89 -5.57 -3.54
C ASP A 119 26.52 -4.96 -3.85
N ILE A 120 25.51 -5.83 -3.97
CA ILE A 120 24.12 -5.42 -4.23
C ILE A 120 23.55 -4.51 -3.13
N ASP A 121 24.15 -4.52 -1.96
CA ASP A 121 23.76 -3.61 -0.86
C ASP A 121 24.24 -2.17 -1.08
N ASN A 122 25.20 -1.97 -1.98
CA ASN A 122 25.72 -0.65 -2.32
C ASN A 122 25.15 -0.16 -3.65
N ILE A 123 23.90 0.29 -3.66
CA ILE A 123 23.25 0.83 -4.86
C ILE A 123 23.74 2.26 -5.13
N ILE A 124 24.47 2.45 -6.23
CA ILE A 124 25.02 3.73 -6.64
C ILE A 124 24.14 4.54 -7.60
N GLY A 125 23.10 3.91 -8.17
CA GLY A 125 22.21 4.60 -9.11
C GLY A 125 21.12 3.72 -9.70
N ILE A 126 20.25 4.36 -10.47
CA ILE A 126 19.21 3.70 -11.26
C ILE A 126 19.49 3.92 -12.73
N LEU A 127 19.68 2.84 -13.48
CA LEU A 127 19.80 2.85 -14.91
C LEU A 127 18.43 2.79 -15.57
N HIS A 128 18.11 3.76 -16.40
CA HIS A 128 16.90 3.74 -17.22
C HIS A 128 17.23 3.27 -18.62
N MET A 129 16.52 2.26 -19.12
CA MET A 129 16.69 1.75 -20.48
C MET A 129 16.62 2.87 -21.53
N ARG A 130 15.72 3.82 -21.36
CA ARG A 130 15.57 4.96 -22.27
C ARG A 130 16.82 5.85 -22.30
N ASP A 131 17.46 6.07 -21.15
CA ASP A 131 18.62 6.96 -21.06
C ASP A 131 19.85 6.34 -21.73
N MET A 132 19.97 5.00 -21.71
CA MET A 132 21.06 4.28 -22.40
C MET A 132 21.11 4.60 -23.90
N LEU A 133 19.94 4.77 -24.54
CA LEU A 133 19.85 5.02 -25.98
C LEU A 133 20.58 6.31 -26.41
N HIS A 134 20.70 7.30 -25.52
CA HIS A 134 21.42 8.55 -25.81
C HIS A 134 22.93 8.38 -25.90
N TYR A 135 23.47 7.26 -25.41
CA TYR A 135 24.92 7.01 -25.36
C TYR A 135 25.37 5.93 -26.36
N THR A 136 24.44 5.37 -27.16
CA THR A 136 24.77 4.28 -28.13
C THR A 136 25.52 4.74 -29.34
N ASP A 137 25.47 6.03 -29.69
CA ASP A 137 26.11 6.56 -30.92
C ASP A 137 27.64 6.62 -30.82
N SER A 138 28.21 6.54 -29.62
CA SER A 138 29.66 6.61 -29.39
C SER A 138 30.23 5.24 -29.06
N LYS A 139 31.19 4.78 -29.90
CA LYS A 139 31.94 3.56 -29.62
C LYS A 139 32.73 3.63 -28.31
N GLU A 140 33.13 4.83 -27.90
CA GLU A 140 33.82 5.05 -26.64
C GLU A 140 32.91 4.74 -25.47
N HIS A 141 31.68 5.26 -25.50
CA HIS A 141 30.69 5.00 -24.45
C HIS A 141 30.31 3.50 -24.35
N LEU A 142 30.20 2.82 -25.50
CA LEU A 142 29.85 1.40 -25.54
C LEU A 142 30.84 0.51 -24.78
N ASN A 143 32.12 0.90 -24.75
CA ASN A 143 33.17 0.15 -24.04
C ASN A 143 33.53 0.74 -22.68
N THR A 144 32.77 1.73 -22.20
CA THR A 144 32.99 2.37 -20.91
C THR A 144 32.09 1.72 -19.86
N PRO A 145 32.59 1.43 -18.61
CA PRO A 145 31.78 1.00 -17.49
C PRO A 145 30.63 1.96 -17.21
N ILE A 146 29.43 1.41 -16.96
CA ILE A 146 28.21 2.23 -16.81
C ILE A 146 28.33 3.24 -15.66
N LYS A 147 29.02 2.92 -14.58
CA LYS A 147 29.27 3.83 -13.45
C LYS A 147 30.13 5.05 -13.82
N LYS A 148 30.96 4.95 -14.87
CA LYS A 148 31.86 6.03 -15.31
C LYS A 148 31.23 6.96 -16.34
N ILE A 149 30.10 6.60 -16.92
CA ILE A 149 29.39 7.42 -17.91
C ILE A 149 28.61 8.50 -17.17
N LYS A 150 29.10 9.73 -17.25
CA LYS A 150 28.51 10.87 -16.55
C LYS A 150 27.09 11.14 -17.05
N GLY A 151 26.12 11.14 -16.13
CA GLY A 151 24.71 11.44 -16.43
C GLY A 151 23.89 10.24 -16.91
N LEU A 152 24.47 9.05 -17.02
CA LEU A 152 23.76 7.83 -17.37
C LEU A 152 22.93 7.31 -16.19
N LEU A 153 23.50 7.30 -15.00
CA LEU A 153 22.82 6.83 -13.79
C LEU A 153 22.09 7.98 -13.11
N ARG A 154 20.85 7.74 -12.72
CA ARG A 154 20.06 8.64 -11.89
C ARG A 154 20.28 8.34 -10.42
N SER A 155 20.24 9.36 -9.57
CA SER A 155 20.36 9.18 -8.14
C SER A 155 19.26 8.26 -7.61
N PRO A 156 19.59 7.26 -6.79
CA PRO A 156 18.60 6.41 -6.14
C PRO A 156 17.92 7.20 -5.02
N HIS A 157 16.66 6.88 -4.75
CA HIS A 157 15.93 7.32 -3.58
C HIS A 157 15.82 6.15 -2.61
N PHE A 158 16.22 6.37 -1.37
CA PHE A 158 16.20 5.35 -0.33
C PHE A 158 15.07 5.61 0.66
N ILE A 159 14.39 4.54 1.04
CA ILE A 159 13.30 4.59 2.01
C ILE A 159 13.47 3.46 3.04
N PRO A 160 13.05 3.66 4.29
CA PRO A 160 13.04 2.60 5.28
C PRO A 160 11.95 1.56 4.97
N GLU A 161 12.21 0.31 5.30
CA GLU A 161 11.26 -0.80 5.12
C GLU A 161 9.95 -0.61 5.90
N THR A 162 9.99 0.15 7.00
CA THR A 162 8.84 0.47 7.85
C THR A 162 7.95 1.59 7.31
N LYS A 163 8.30 2.17 6.15
CA LYS A 163 7.53 3.28 5.57
C LYS A 163 6.14 2.80 5.15
N ASN A 164 5.09 3.46 5.64
CA ASN A 164 3.71 3.17 5.27
C ASN A 164 3.49 3.40 3.77
N ILE A 165 2.86 2.44 3.08
CA ILE A 165 2.72 2.46 1.61
C ILE A 165 1.80 3.56 1.08
N ASN A 166 0.80 4.02 1.85
CA ASN A 166 -0.05 5.14 1.46
C ASN A 166 0.77 6.44 1.39
N SER A 167 1.63 6.67 2.38
CA SER A 167 2.56 7.81 2.38
C SER A 167 3.58 7.71 1.26
N LEU A 168 4.15 6.52 1.06
CA LEU A 168 5.08 6.21 -0.02
C LEU A 168 4.46 6.46 -1.39
N PHE A 169 3.26 5.97 -1.62
CA PHE A 169 2.54 6.16 -2.90
C PHE A 169 2.33 7.64 -3.23
N LYS A 170 1.88 8.43 -2.24
CA LYS A 170 1.68 9.89 -2.40
C LYS A 170 3.00 10.61 -2.74
N GLU A 171 4.10 10.21 -2.09
CA GLU A 171 5.42 10.77 -2.34
C GLU A 171 5.91 10.42 -3.74
N MET A 172 5.89 9.14 -4.12
CA MET A 172 6.27 8.67 -5.45
C MET A 172 5.47 9.36 -6.55
N GLN A 173 4.14 9.52 -6.34
CA GLN A 173 3.26 10.20 -7.28
C GLN A 173 3.61 11.68 -7.42
N SER A 174 3.81 12.41 -6.29
CA SER A 174 4.09 13.84 -6.29
C SER A 174 5.45 14.17 -6.92
N GLN A 175 6.44 13.34 -6.66
CA GLN A 175 7.81 13.50 -7.16
C GLN A 175 8.03 12.82 -8.52
N LYS A 176 7.03 12.08 -9.03
CA LYS A 176 7.11 11.29 -10.27
C LYS A 176 8.24 10.26 -10.25
N ILE A 177 8.51 9.70 -9.07
CA ILE A 177 9.46 8.61 -8.86
C ILE A 177 8.73 7.29 -9.10
N HIS A 178 9.36 6.38 -9.84
CA HIS A 178 8.75 5.09 -10.20
C HIS A 178 9.50 3.89 -9.62
N MET A 179 10.60 4.12 -8.91
CA MET A 179 11.40 3.10 -8.25
C MET A 179 12.11 3.72 -7.06
N GLU A 180 11.98 3.10 -5.92
CA GLU A 180 12.68 3.45 -4.69
C GLU A 180 13.43 2.23 -4.17
N ILE A 181 14.54 2.46 -3.50
CA ILE A 181 15.35 1.42 -2.88
C ILE A 181 14.98 1.35 -1.41
N VAL A 182 14.50 0.18 -1.00
CA VAL A 182 14.16 -0.08 0.40
C VAL A 182 15.43 -0.49 1.14
N ILE A 183 15.68 0.15 2.27
CA ILE A 183 16.80 -0.16 3.17
C ILE A 183 16.25 -0.58 4.52
N ASP A 184 16.96 -1.49 5.17
CA ASP A 184 16.69 -1.90 6.54
C ASP A 184 17.28 -0.90 7.54
N GLU A 185 17.23 -1.24 8.82
CA GLU A 185 17.77 -0.41 9.91
C GLU A 185 19.30 -0.36 9.95
N TYR A 186 19.98 -1.15 9.16
CA TYR A 186 21.45 -1.18 9.06
C TYR A 186 21.99 -0.46 7.82
N GLY A 187 21.13 -0.06 6.86
CA GLY A 187 21.43 0.77 5.68
C GLY A 187 21.79 0.02 4.43
#